data_1ef370448c2445dd11cf4bfa76e113ea
#
_entry.id   1ef370448c2445dd11cf4bfa76e113ea
#
_cell.length_a   1.000
_cell.length_b   1.000
_cell.length_c   1.000
_cell.angle_alpha   90.00
_cell.angle_beta   90.00
_cell.angle_gamma   90.00
#
_symmetry.space_group_name_H-M   'P 1'
#
loop_
_entity.id
_entity.type
_entity.pdbx_description
1 polymer ?
#
loop_
_entity_poly.entity_id
_entity_poly.type
_entity_poly.pdbx_seq_one_letter_code
_entity_poly.pdbx_strand_id
1 'polypeptide(L)'
;GQDGLVIATTLGTGIGTALIYNGVLIPNTELGHIILSAKHLDAEKYASSAIRENEELGYKKWAKRLTKYYGLMEKYFNPDLFTVGGGVSRQSEKFLPYVDIKTPIVPAKLRNQAGIVGAAYYASTKQQ
;
A
#
# COMPACT_ATOMS: atom_id res chain seq x y z
N GLY A 1 -15.68 9.04 -6.26
CA GLY A 1 -14.99 7.98 -5.65
C GLY A 1 -14.61 6.89 -6.62
N GLN A 2 -13.83 5.99 -6.15
CA GLN A 2 -13.35 4.87 -6.93
C GLN A 2 -14.31 3.69 -6.76
N ASP A 3 -14.83 3.16 -7.87
CA ASP A 3 -15.62 1.94 -7.82
C ASP A 3 -14.69 0.74 -7.75
N GLY A 4 -15.20 -0.36 -7.24
CA GLY A 4 -14.44 -1.58 -7.11
C GLY A 4 -13.66 -1.64 -5.81
N LEU A 5 -12.67 -2.52 -5.76
CA LEU A 5 -11.89 -2.74 -4.54
C LEU A 5 -10.60 -1.95 -4.57
N VAL A 6 -10.44 -1.10 -3.57
CA VAL A 6 -9.21 -0.34 -3.37
C VAL A 6 -8.55 -0.86 -2.11
N ILE A 7 -7.27 -1.17 -2.18
CA ILE A 7 -6.49 -1.49 -0.99
C ILE A 7 -5.59 -0.30 -0.71
N ALA A 8 -5.88 0.41 0.37
CA ALA A 8 -5.10 1.56 0.79
C ALA A 8 -4.04 1.07 1.77
N THR A 9 -2.78 1.45 1.53
CA THR A 9 -1.68 1.04 2.40
C THR A 9 -0.97 2.27 2.91
N THR A 10 -0.39 2.18 4.11
CA THR A 10 0.53 3.19 4.62
C THR A 10 1.84 2.49 4.98
N LEU A 11 2.94 3.08 4.53
CA LEU A 11 4.26 2.52 4.77
C LEU A 11 5.03 3.47 5.69
N GLY A 12 5.29 3.01 6.90
CA GLY A 12 5.98 3.81 7.92
C GLY A 12 6.79 2.91 8.81
N THR A 13 6.67 3.09 10.13
CA THR A 13 7.31 2.19 11.08
C THR A 13 6.78 0.77 10.91
N GLY A 14 5.54 0.65 10.49
CA GLY A 14 4.93 -0.61 10.14
C GLY A 14 4.20 -0.47 8.82
N ILE A 15 3.28 -1.37 8.54
CA ILE A 15 2.44 -1.32 7.36
C ILE A 15 0.98 -1.34 7.81
N GLY A 16 0.25 -0.29 7.49
CA GLY A 16 -1.18 -0.24 7.73
C GLY A 16 -1.95 -0.50 6.45
N THR A 17 -3.12 -1.10 6.54
CA THR A 17 -3.93 -1.39 5.38
C THR A 17 -5.41 -1.12 5.65
N ALA A 18 -6.14 -0.79 4.59
CA ALA A 18 -7.57 -0.67 4.64
C ALA A 18 -8.15 -1.13 3.30
N LEU A 19 -9.20 -1.93 3.36
CA LEU A 19 -9.90 -2.37 2.15
C LEU A 19 -11.16 -1.53 2.00
N ILE A 20 -11.35 -0.99 0.82
CA ILE A 20 -12.50 -0.12 0.52
C ILE A 20 -13.16 -0.66 -0.73
N TYR A 21 -14.44 -1.03 -0.61
CA TYR A 21 -15.18 -1.56 -1.75
C TYR A 21 -16.32 -0.62 -2.10
N ASN A 22 -16.28 -0.10 -3.31
CA ASN A 22 -17.26 0.87 -3.82
C ASN A 22 -17.42 2.04 -2.85
N GLY A 23 -16.29 2.52 -2.31
CA GLY A 23 -16.28 3.66 -1.41
C GLY A 23 -16.60 3.33 0.05
N VAL A 24 -16.85 2.07 0.38
CA VAL A 24 -17.21 1.68 1.74
C VAL A 24 -16.06 0.92 2.38
N LEU A 25 -15.63 1.37 3.55
CA LEU A 25 -14.57 0.72 4.30
C LEU A 25 -15.05 -0.64 4.81
N ILE A 26 -14.26 -1.67 4.52
CA ILE A 26 -14.51 -3.02 5.04
C ILE A 26 -13.81 -3.10 6.39
N PRO A 27 -14.57 -3.29 7.49
CA PRO A 27 -13.96 -3.24 8.82
C PRO A 27 -13.20 -4.52 9.15
N ASN A 28 -12.33 -4.39 10.13
CA ASN A 28 -11.66 -5.56 10.74
C ASN A 28 -10.77 -6.33 9.77
N THR A 29 -10.13 -5.62 8.83
CA THR A 29 -9.16 -6.25 7.93
C THR A 29 -7.77 -5.71 8.23
N GLU A 30 -6.78 -6.58 8.17
CA GLU A 30 -5.40 -6.19 8.42
C GLU A 30 -4.47 -7.07 7.59
N LEU A 31 -3.73 -6.45 6.69
CA LEU A 31 -2.86 -7.17 5.78
C LEU A 31 -1.37 -6.83 5.97
N GLY A 32 -1.05 -6.00 6.96
CA GLY A 32 0.33 -5.59 7.18
C GLY A 32 1.24 -6.70 7.65
N HIS A 33 0.67 -7.77 8.20
CA HIS A 33 1.44 -8.87 8.76
C HIS A 33 1.27 -10.17 7.99
N ILE A 34 0.82 -10.11 6.72
CA ILE A 34 0.71 -11.34 5.95
C ILE A 34 2.09 -11.96 5.75
N ILE A 35 2.11 -13.27 5.64
CA ILE A 35 3.35 -14.02 5.50
C ILE A 35 3.71 -14.15 4.03
N LEU A 36 4.92 -13.71 3.67
CA LEU A 36 5.31 -13.57 2.28
C LEU A 36 6.01 -14.78 1.69
N SER A 37 6.49 -15.69 2.53
CA SER A 37 7.26 -16.83 2.00
C SER A 37 7.26 -17.99 2.98
N ALA A 38 7.80 -19.12 2.52
CA ALA A 38 7.96 -20.31 3.36
C ALA A 38 8.88 -20.06 4.55
N LYS A 39 9.64 -18.98 4.53
CA LYS A 39 10.49 -18.60 5.66
C LYS A 39 9.73 -17.76 6.69
N HIS A 40 8.43 -17.66 6.54
CA HIS A 40 7.55 -16.91 7.46
C HIS A 40 7.96 -15.45 7.60
N LEU A 41 8.25 -14.81 6.47
CA LEU A 41 8.57 -13.39 6.46
C LEU A 41 7.30 -12.56 6.64
N ASP A 42 7.19 -11.92 7.79
CA ASP A 42 6.11 -10.97 8.07
C ASP A 42 6.31 -9.76 7.16
N ALA A 43 5.27 -9.36 6.42
CA ALA A 43 5.37 -8.28 5.46
C ALA A 43 5.89 -6.99 6.08
N GLU A 44 5.40 -6.63 7.27
CA GLU A 44 5.82 -5.42 7.94
C GLU A 44 7.32 -5.45 8.26
N LYS A 45 7.82 -6.60 8.68
CA LYS A 45 9.23 -6.77 9.02
C LYS A 45 10.14 -6.91 7.81
N TYR A 46 9.56 -7.02 6.63
CA TYR A 46 10.32 -7.19 5.40
C TYR A 46 10.26 -5.94 4.53
N ALA A 47 9.12 -5.26 4.49
CA ALA A 47 8.87 -4.24 3.48
C ALA A 47 8.41 -2.89 4.03
N SER A 48 8.36 -2.69 5.36
CA SER A 48 8.00 -1.38 5.88
C SER A 48 9.06 -0.35 5.54
N SER A 49 8.69 0.92 5.61
CA SER A 49 9.63 2.01 5.38
C SER A 49 10.76 2.00 6.42
N ALA A 50 10.43 1.65 7.67
CA ALA A 50 11.44 1.57 8.73
C ALA A 50 12.49 0.50 8.42
N ILE A 51 12.07 -0.63 7.85
CA ILE A 51 13.00 -1.68 7.47
C ILE A 51 13.93 -1.20 6.35
N ARG A 52 13.38 -0.44 5.38
CA ARG A 52 14.22 0.13 4.34
C ARG A 52 15.34 0.98 4.93
N GLU A 53 15.00 1.81 5.90
CA GLU A 53 15.97 2.69 6.52
C GLU A 53 16.96 1.93 7.39
N ASN A 54 16.46 0.99 8.20
CA ASN A 54 17.33 0.22 9.10
C ASN A 54 18.33 -0.64 8.33
N GLU A 55 17.92 -1.20 7.20
CA GLU A 55 18.80 -2.02 6.38
C GLU A 55 19.51 -1.23 5.30
N GLU A 56 19.28 0.09 5.26
CA GLU A 56 19.91 0.99 4.29
C GLU A 56 19.68 0.53 2.84
N LEU A 57 18.45 0.12 2.55
CA LEU A 57 18.09 -0.32 1.21
C LEU A 57 17.84 0.88 0.31
N GLY A 58 18.40 0.85 -0.88
CA GLY A 58 18.04 1.84 -1.90
C GLY A 58 16.58 1.63 -2.32
N TYR A 59 16.00 2.65 -2.93
CA TYR A 59 14.60 2.60 -3.31
C TYR A 59 14.29 1.49 -4.31
N LYS A 60 15.18 1.25 -5.24
CA LYS A 60 14.97 0.20 -6.23
C LYS A 60 14.97 -1.19 -5.61
N LYS A 61 15.88 -1.42 -4.66
CA LYS A 61 15.94 -2.71 -3.97
C LYS A 61 14.75 -2.90 -3.07
N TRP A 62 14.31 -1.83 -2.39
CA TRP A 62 13.12 -1.87 -1.57
C TRP A 62 11.87 -2.13 -2.41
N ALA A 63 11.82 -1.56 -3.63
CA ALA A 63 10.69 -1.79 -4.52
C ALA A 63 10.55 -3.25 -4.90
N LYS A 64 11.64 -4.02 -4.93
CA LYS A 64 11.54 -5.46 -5.16
C LYS A 64 10.83 -6.16 -4.03
N ARG A 65 11.06 -5.72 -2.80
CA ARG A 65 10.34 -6.26 -1.64
C ARG A 65 8.86 -5.87 -1.69
N LEU A 66 8.60 -4.63 -2.07
CA LEU A 66 7.21 -4.17 -2.22
C LEU A 66 6.50 -4.93 -3.33
N THR A 67 7.21 -5.26 -4.42
CA THR A 67 6.63 -6.06 -5.50
C THR A 67 6.15 -7.41 -4.98
N LYS A 68 6.91 -8.03 -4.10
CA LYS A 68 6.50 -9.30 -3.50
C LYS A 68 5.25 -9.12 -2.65
N TYR A 69 5.21 -8.07 -1.85
CA TYR A 69 4.09 -7.81 -0.96
C TYR A 69 2.81 -7.47 -1.73
N TYR A 70 2.88 -6.48 -2.61
CA TYR A 70 1.71 -6.07 -3.38
C TYR A 70 1.29 -7.16 -4.36
N GLY A 71 2.26 -7.90 -4.91
CA GLY A 71 1.96 -9.02 -5.79
C GLY A 71 1.17 -10.12 -5.10
N LEU A 72 1.47 -10.38 -3.83
CA LEU A 72 0.73 -11.37 -3.07
C LEU A 72 -0.69 -10.90 -2.80
N MET A 73 -0.87 -9.63 -2.43
CA MET A 73 -2.21 -9.08 -2.24
C MET A 73 -2.99 -9.06 -3.55
N GLU A 74 -2.31 -8.75 -4.66
CA GLU A 74 -2.93 -8.77 -5.98
C GLU A 74 -3.45 -10.16 -6.30
N LYS A 75 -2.67 -11.17 -6.00
CA LYS A 75 -3.03 -12.56 -6.26
C LYS A 75 -4.28 -12.99 -5.49
N TYR A 76 -4.38 -12.58 -4.23
CA TYR A 76 -5.46 -13.05 -3.37
C TYR A 76 -6.72 -12.18 -3.44
N PHE A 77 -6.58 -10.90 -3.68
CA PHE A 77 -7.71 -9.98 -3.63
C PHE A 77 -8.09 -9.40 -4.99
N ASN A 78 -7.16 -9.42 -5.93
CA ASN A 78 -7.38 -8.88 -7.27
C ASN A 78 -8.02 -7.48 -7.21
N PRO A 79 -7.41 -6.53 -6.50
CA PRO A 79 -8.00 -5.21 -6.35
C PRO A 79 -7.93 -4.41 -7.65
N ASP A 80 -8.70 -3.35 -7.71
CA ASP A 80 -8.69 -2.46 -8.85
C ASP A 80 -7.65 -1.36 -8.71
N LEU A 81 -7.22 -1.09 -7.48
CA LEU A 81 -6.26 -0.02 -7.22
C LEU A 81 -5.58 -0.23 -5.88
N PHE A 82 -4.28 0.06 -5.83
CA PHE A 82 -3.56 0.23 -4.56
C PHE A 82 -3.23 1.69 -4.38
N THR A 83 -3.37 2.19 -3.15
CA THR A 83 -2.83 3.50 -2.81
C THR A 83 -1.75 3.35 -1.75
N VAL A 84 -0.76 4.23 -1.79
CA VAL A 84 0.38 4.19 -0.87
C VAL A 84 0.46 5.53 -0.14
N GLY A 85 0.25 5.50 1.16
CA GLY A 85 0.35 6.67 2.02
C GLY A 85 1.52 6.56 2.98
N GLY A 86 1.53 7.44 3.97
CA GLY A 86 2.63 7.55 4.92
C GLY A 86 3.67 8.56 4.43
N GLY A 87 4.65 8.84 5.27
CA GLY A 87 5.66 9.85 4.94
C GLY A 87 6.43 9.55 3.68
N VAL A 88 6.71 8.27 3.43
CA VAL A 88 7.50 7.87 2.27
C VAL A 88 6.76 8.08 0.95
N SER A 89 5.44 8.30 1.00
CA SER A 89 4.67 8.54 -0.22
C SER A 89 5.13 9.79 -0.95
N ARG A 90 5.77 10.72 -0.24
CA ARG A 90 6.34 11.91 -0.87
C ARG A 90 7.50 11.58 -1.79
N GLN A 91 8.06 10.38 -1.65
CA GLN A 91 9.18 9.91 -2.48
C GLN A 91 8.69 8.85 -3.48
N SER A 92 7.38 8.83 -3.77
CA SER A 92 6.81 7.76 -4.59
C SER A 92 7.46 7.63 -5.95
N GLU A 93 7.88 8.73 -6.56
CA GLU A 93 8.52 8.66 -7.87
C GLU A 93 9.87 7.95 -7.82
N LYS A 94 10.43 7.73 -6.63
CA LYS A 94 11.71 7.06 -6.50
C LYS A 94 11.57 5.55 -6.38
N PHE A 95 10.39 5.05 -6.05
CA PHE A 95 10.23 3.61 -5.88
C PHE A 95 9.03 3.01 -6.61
N LEU A 96 7.90 3.70 -6.71
CA LEU A 96 6.72 3.12 -7.34
C LEU A 96 6.95 2.67 -8.79
N PRO A 97 7.75 3.39 -9.61
CA PRO A 97 7.98 2.91 -10.97
C PRO A 97 8.66 1.55 -11.04
N TYR A 98 9.30 1.13 -9.96
CA TYR A 98 10.00 -0.16 -9.91
C TYR A 98 9.18 -1.27 -9.26
N VAL A 99 7.96 -0.95 -8.80
CA VAL A 99 7.06 -1.97 -8.26
C VAL A 99 6.36 -2.64 -9.43
N ASP A 100 6.70 -3.91 -9.66
CA ASP A 100 6.28 -4.62 -10.88
C ASP A 100 5.05 -5.47 -10.59
N ILE A 101 3.88 -4.87 -10.75
CA ILE A 101 2.59 -5.55 -10.56
C ILE A 101 1.65 -5.09 -11.67
N LYS A 102 0.53 -5.80 -11.84
CA LYS A 102 -0.46 -5.46 -12.86
C LYS A 102 -1.45 -4.41 -12.41
N THR A 103 -1.79 -4.40 -11.13
CA THR A 103 -2.77 -3.48 -10.58
C THR A 103 -2.18 -2.08 -10.52
N PRO A 104 -2.92 -1.04 -10.89
CA PRO A 104 -2.42 0.33 -10.72
C PRO A 104 -2.09 0.60 -9.26
N ILE A 105 -0.96 1.26 -9.03
CA ILE A 105 -0.52 1.65 -7.70
C ILE A 105 -0.09 3.11 -7.75
N VAL A 106 -0.67 3.93 -6.88
CA VAL A 106 -0.45 5.37 -6.91
C VAL A 106 -0.26 5.88 -5.48
N PRO A 107 0.43 7.02 -5.31
CA PRO A 107 0.50 7.63 -3.99
C PRO A 107 -0.87 8.13 -3.57
N ALA A 108 -1.19 7.98 -2.29
CA ALA A 108 -2.43 8.52 -1.76
C ALA A 108 -2.35 10.03 -1.82
N LYS A 109 -3.42 10.67 -2.33
CA LYS A 109 -3.45 12.09 -2.30
C LYS A 109 -3.84 12.50 -0.92
N LEU A 110 -2.98 13.28 -0.32
CA LEU A 110 -3.29 13.73 0.94
C LEU A 110 -4.19 14.77 0.87
N ARG A 111 -5.12 14.65 1.29
CA ARG A 111 -5.89 15.67 1.34
C ARG A 111 -6.12 15.87 2.70
N ASN A 112 -5.66 16.23 3.13
CA ASN A 112 -5.78 16.25 4.26
C ASN A 112 -6.75 16.27 4.87
N GLN A 113 -7.02 15.97 4.55
CA GLN A 113 -7.80 15.83 4.90
C GLN A 113 -8.33 14.94 5.13
N ALA A 114 -8.58 14.85 4.96
CA ALA A 114 -9.04 14.08 5.26
C ALA A 114 -9.03 13.19 5.33
N GLY A 115 -8.86 12.96 5.06
CA GLY A 115 -9.06 12.14 5.20
C GLY A 115 -9.11 11.34 5.19
N ILE A 116 -9.26 11.22 5.01
CA ILE A 116 -9.41 10.57 5.09
C ILE A 116 -9.71 10.09 4.84
N VAL A 117 -10.07 10.12 4.52
CA VAL A 117 -10.38 9.66 4.45
C VAL A 117 -10.17 9.35 3.97
N GLY A 118 -10.21 9.39 3.69
CA GLY A 118 -10.22 9.07 3.36
C GLY A 118 -9.84 8.74 2.86
N ALA A 119 -9.84 8.64 2.58
CA ALA A 119 -9.82 8.35 2.24
C ALA A 119 -10.20 8.29 1.83
N ALA A 120 -10.48 8.16 1.77
CA ALA A 120 -10.93 8.08 1.46
C ALA A 120 -11.24 8.42 0.96
N TYR A 121 -11.35 8.36 0.71
CA TYR A 121 -11.60 8.68 0.38
C TYR A 121 -11.01 8.69 -0.29
N TYR A 122 -10.80 8.62 -0.77
CA TYR A 122 -10.34 8.70 -1.29
C TYR A 122 -10.28 8.24 -1.98
N ALA A 123 -10.62 8.16 -2.11
CA ALA A 123 -10.82 7.77 -2.58
C ALA A 123 -11.41 7.88 -2.94
N SER A 124 -11.83 8.05 -2.92
CA SER A 124 -12.54 8.17 -3.02
C SER A 124 -12.70 8.68 -3.49
N THR A 125 -13.04 8.99 -3.81
CA THR A 125 -13.32 9.38 -4.11
C THR A 125 -13.05 9.84 -4.79
N LYS A 126 -13.20 10.07 -5.28
CA LYS A 126 -13.00 10.28 -5.73
C LYS A 126 -12.42 10.63 -6.03
N GLN A 127 -12.60 10.94 -6.28
CA GLN A 127 -12.14 11.16 -6.34
C GLN A 127 -11.72 11.49 -6.49
N GLN A 128 -12.10 11.67 -6.86
CA GLN A 128 -11.87 11.90 -6.82
C GLN A 128 -11.52 11.99 -6.84
#